data_d3bb5d01a7645ff6012c7e8a0fdea605
#
_entry.id   d3bb5d01a7645ff6012c7e8a0fdea605
#
_cell.length_a   1.000
_cell.length_b   1.000
_cell.length_c   1.000
_cell.angle_alpha   90.00
_cell.angle_beta   90.00
_cell.angle_gamma   90.00
#
_symmetry.space_group_name_H-M   'P 1'
#
loop_
_entity.id
_entity.type
_entity.pdbx_description
1 polymer ?
#
loop_
_entity_poly.entity_id
_entity_poly.type
_entity_poly.pdbx_seq_one_letter_code
_entity_poly.pdbx_strand_id
1 'polypeptide(L)'
;KLPWEYTWVEFDGLRAREIVTTAGLSLNHPVYHASSKELRNQMMEEMLYLSRHPEESPFHLIGHLYLFLDYFMRSAATVHVKQNGSIRDFYIKEALSYIEQNFQNDISVEDISAFCGLNRSYFGKIFHDTIGRSPQEFLISYRMTKAAELLKITSLSIADIGNAVGYPNQLHFSRAFKNVYGMSPRNWRTENKIEL
;
A
#
# COMPACT_ATOMS: atom_id res chain seq x y z
N LYS A 1 -37.19 -27.32 -8.94
CA LYS A 1 -36.19 -26.24 -8.72
C LYS A 1 -34.93 -26.94 -8.27
N LEU A 2 -33.83 -26.83 -9.04
CA LEU A 2 -32.51 -27.31 -8.65
C LEU A 2 -32.05 -26.52 -7.42
N PRO A 3 -31.29 -27.14 -6.49
CA PRO A 3 -30.70 -26.42 -5.36
C PRO A 3 -29.77 -25.32 -5.89
N TRP A 4 -29.59 -24.28 -5.13
CA TRP A 4 -28.61 -23.24 -5.43
C TRP A 4 -27.21 -23.84 -5.42
N GLU A 5 -26.46 -23.64 -6.50
CA GLU A 5 -25.03 -23.92 -6.58
C GLU A 5 -24.27 -22.59 -6.57
N TYR A 6 -23.22 -22.51 -5.78
CA TYR A 6 -22.32 -21.37 -5.75
C TYR A 6 -20.87 -21.84 -5.71
N THR A 7 -20.00 -21.04 -6.25
CA THR A 7 -18.56 -21.23 -6.16
C THR A 7 -17.92 -19.88 -5.86
N TRP A 8 -16.76 -19.90 -5.27
CA TRP A 8 -15.98 -18.70 -5.00
C TRP A 8 -14.53 -18.90 -5.39
N VAL A 9 -13.83 -17.81 -5.65
CA VAL A 9 -12.37 -17.74 -5.80
C VAL A 9 -11.88 -16.75 -4.75
N GLU A 10 -10.99 -17.20 -3.90
CA GLU A 10 -10.31 -16.37 -2.91
C GLU A 10 -8.89 -16.07 -3.40
N PHE A 11 -8.50 -14.83 -3.36
CA PHE A 11 -7.15 -14.39 -3.71
C PHE A 11 -6.74 -13.23 -2.82
N ASP A 12 -5.45 -13.19 -2.50
CA ASP A 12 -4.82 -12.16 -1.69
C ASP A 12 -3.54 -11.67 -2.37
N GLY A 13 -2.96 -10.64 -1.81
CA GLY A 13 -1.73 -10.02 -2.28
C GLY A 13 -1.86 -8.53 -2.51
N LEU A 14 -0.73 -7.89 -2.74
CA LEU A 14 -0.60 -6.44 -2.89
C LEU A 14 -1.58 -5.82 -3.89
N ARG A 15 -1.86 -6.52 -4.98
CA ARG A 15 -2.75 -6.04 -6.03
C ARG A 15 -4.21 -6.45 -5.88
N ALA A 16 -4.58 -7.27 -4.90
CA ALA A 16 -5.95 -7.77 -4.76
C ALA A 16 -6.95 -6.63 -4.63
N ARG A 17 -6.68 -5.63 -3.78
CA ARG A 17 -7.52 -4.44 -3.63
C ARG A 17 -7.63 -3.62 -4.92
N GLU A 18 -6.52 -3.40 -5.62
CA GLU A 18 -6.51 -2.69 -6.90
C GLU A 18 -7.38 -3.40 -7.94
N ILE A 19 -7.23 -4.72 -8.07
CA ILE A 19 -8.00 -5.55 -8.99
C ILE A 19 -9.50 -5.43 -8.71
N VAL A 20 -9.91 -5.61 -7.46
CA VAL A 20 -11.32 -5.52 -7.02
C VAL A 20 -11.88 -4.12 -7.28
N THR A 21 -11.12 -3.07 -6.95
CA THR A 21 -11.56 -1.68 -7.16
C THR A 21 -11.65 -1.32 -8.65
N THR A 22 -10.69 -1.77 -9.45
CA THR A 22 -10.69 -1.55 -10.92
C THR A 22 -11.88 -2.23 -11.58
N ALA A 23 -12.29 -3.40 -11.05
CA ALA A 23 -13.50 -4.08 -11.49
C ALA A 23 -14.80 -3.43 -10.99
N GLY A 24 -14.72 -2.28 -10.31
CA GLY A 24 -15.88 -1.50 -9.83
C GLY A 24 -16.51 -2.03 -8.55
N LEU A 25 -15.87 -2.98 -7.86
CA LEU A 25 -16.38 -3.54 -6.61
C LEU A 25 -15.92 -2.72 -5.41
N SER A 26 -16.81 -2.56 -4.46
CA SER A 26 -16.56 -1.93 -3.15
C SER A 26 -17.58 -2.43 -2.12
N LEU A 27 -17.41 -2.06 -0.85
CA LEU A 27 -18.39 -2.37 0.21
C LEU A 27 -19.79 -1.84 -0.12
N ASN A 28 -19.87 -0.69 -0.81
CA ASN A 28 -21.14 -0.08 -1.20
C ASN A 28 -21.67 -0.60 -2.55
N HIS A 29 -20.82 -1.25 -3.35
CA HIS A 29 -21.13 -1.83 -4.65
C HIS A 29 -20.55 -3.24 -4.74
N PRO A 30 -21.14 -4.23 -4.03
CA PRO A 30 -20.57 -5.57 -3.92
C PRO A 30 -20.91 -6.50 -5.10
N VAL A 31 -21.71 -6.04 -6.06
CA VAL A 31 -22.16 -6.86 -7.19
C VAL A 31 -21.40 -6.48 -8.45
N TYR A 32 -20.75 -7.47 -9.04
CA TYR A 32 -20.04 -7.31 -10.30
C TYR A 32 -20.99 -7.36 -11.50
N HIS A 33 -20.80 -6.44 -12.45
CA HIS A 33 -21.50 -6.41 -13.73
C HIS A 33 -20.50 -6.41 -14.89
N ALA A 34 -20.61 -7.40 -15.74
CA ALA A 34 -19.77 -7.49 -16.94
C ALA A 34 -20.32 -6.63 -18.07
N SER A 35 -19.46 -5.92 -18.78
CA SER A 35 -19.77 -5.15 -19.98
C SER A 35 -19.89 -6.02 -21.23
N SER A 36 -19.26 -7.19 -21.24
CA SER A 36 -19.23 -8.13 -22.35
C SER A 36 -19.66 -9.52 -21.91
N LYS A 37 -20.63 -10.10 -22.63
CA LYS A 37 -21.11 -11.47 -22.38
C LYS A 37 -20.01 -12.50 -22.65
N GLU A 38 -19.18 -12.27 -23.66
CA GLU A 38 -18.08 -13.17 -24.03
C GLU A 38 -17.02 -13.21 -22.93
N LEU A 39 -16.48 -12.06 -22.52
CA LEU A 39 -15.47 -11.98 -21.43
C LEU A 39 -16.02 -12.51 -20.11
N ARG A 40 -17.32 -12.26 -19.83
CA ARG A 40 -17.98 -12.85 -18.66
C ARG A 40 -17.97 -14.37 -18.70
N ASN A 41 -18.26 -14.96 -19.85
CA ASN A 41 -18.26 -16.41 -19.99
C ASN A 41 -16.86 -16.99 -19.82
N GLN A 42 -15.85 -16.38 -20.44
CA GLN A 42 -14.44 -16.76 -20.25
C GLN A 42 -14.02 -16.66 -18.77
N MET A 43 -14.36 -15.56 -18.09
CA MET A 43 -14.13 -15.42 -16.66
C MET A 43 -14.78 -16.54 -15.84
N MET A 44 -16.04 -16.87 -16.16
CA MET A 44 -16.78 -17.94 -15.47
C MET A 44 -16.19 -19.32 -15.74
N GLU A 45 -15.69 -19.57 -16.95
CA GLU A 45 -14.99 -20.81 -17.29
C GLU A 45 -13.74 -21.00 -16.45
N GLU A 46 -12.91 -19.96 -16.31
CA GLU A 46 -11.71 -20.01 -15.47
C GLU A 46 -12.05 -20.22 -13.99
N MET A 47 -13.05 -19.51 -13.48
CA MET A 47 -13.53 -19.67 -12.12
C MET A 47 -14.00 -21.10 -11.84
N LEU A 48 -14.77 -21.68 -12.74
CA LEU A 48 -15.26 -23.06 -12.64
C LEU A 48 -14.12 -24.06 -12.76
N TYR A 49 -13.14 -23.77 -13.63
CA TYR A 49 -11.95 -24.62 -13.77
C TYR A 49 -11.19 -24.71 -12.45
N LEU A 50 -10.84 -23.57 -11.86
CA LEU A 50 -10.15 -23.49 -10.56
C LEU A 50 -10.89 -24.27 -9.45
N SER A 51 -12.22 -24.16 -9.44
CA SER A 51 -13.07 -24.85 -8.45
C SER A 51 -13.13 -26.36 -8.63
N ARG A 52 -13.00 -26.87 -9.87
CA ARG A 52 -13.20 -28.28 -10.20
C ARG A 52 -11.93 -29.11 -10.28
N HIS A 53 -10.78 -28.46 -10.34
CA HIS A 53 -9.47 -29.11 -10.52
C HIS A 53 -8.46 -28.73 -9.43
N PRO A 54 -8.81 -28.84 -8.13
CA PRO A 54 -7.90 -28.42 -7.05
C PRO A 54 -6.64 -29.30 -6.96
N GLU A 55 -6.62 -30.45 -7.65
CA GLU A 55 -5.51 -31.42 -7.69
C GLU A 55 -4.44 -31.08 -8.74
N GLU A 56 -4.69 -30.08 -9.59
CA GLU A 56 -3.73 -29.66 -10.62
C GLU A 56 -2.48 -29.01 -10.00
N SER A 57 -1.42 -28.94 -10.80
CA SER A 57 -0.18 -28.35 -10.32
C SER A 57 -0.38 -26.88 -9.93
N PRO A 58 0.30 -26.39 -8.88
CA PRO A 58 0.17 -25.01 -8.45
C PRO A 58 0.45 -23.98 -9.56
N PHE A 59 1.39 -24.25 -10.46
CA PHE A 59 1.69 -23.37 -11.58
C PHE A 59 0.56 -23.31 -12.61
N HIS A 60 -0.15 -24.42 -12.81
CA HIS A 60 -1.29 -24.48 -13.70
C HIS A 60 -2.46 -23.69 -13.10
N LEU A 61 -2.77 -23.90 -11.83
CA LEU A 61 -3.81 -23.14 -11.11
C LEU A 61 -3.52 -21.64 -11.06
N ILE A 62 -2.27 -21.25 -10.84
CA ILE A 62 -1.84 -19.84 -10.89
C ILE A 62 -2.09 -19.27 -12.31
N GLY A 63 -1.80 -20.01 -13.37
CA GLY A 63 -2.07 -19.59 -14.74
C GLY A 63 -3.55 -19.28 -14.97
N HIS A 64 -4.45 -20.19 -14.56
CA HIS A 64 -5.90 -20.01 -14.63
C HIS A 64 -6.40 -18.87 -13.74
N LEU A 65 -5.81 -18.68 -12.55
CA LEU A 65 -6.12 -17.52 -11.71
C LEU A 65 -5.79 -16.20 -12.41
N TYR A 66 -4.64 -16.09 -13.06
CA TYR A 66 -4.27 -14.89 -13.81
C TYR A 66 -5.20 -14.64 -15.00
N LEU A 67 -5.63 -15.68 -15.72
CA LEU A 67 -6.62 -15.55 -16.79
C LEU A 67 -7.99 -15.09 -16.23
N PHE A 68 -8.45 -15.68 -15.14
CA PHE A 68 -9.65 -15.22 -14.44
C PHE A 68 -9.57 -13.73 -14.10
N LEU A 69 -8.45 -13.27 -13.48
CA LEU A 69 -8.26 -11.89 -13.10
C LEU A 69 -8.19 -10.94 -14.30
N ASP A 70 -7.57 -11.36 -15.41
CA ASP A 70 -7.54 -10.58 -16.66
C ASP A 70 -8.95 -10.37 -17.21
N TYR A 71 -9.72 -11.46 -17.37
CA TYR A 71 -11.09 -11.37 -17.85
C TYR A 71 -11.99 -10.58 -16.90
N PHE A 72 -11.81 -10.73 -15.59
CA PHE A 72 -12.54 -9.98 -14.58
C PHE A 72 -12.31 -8.47 -14.71
N MET A 73 -11.08 -8.02 -14.83
CA MET A 73 -10.77 -6.61 -14.98
C MET A 73 -11.22 -6.05 -16.34
N ARG A 74 -11.00 -6.79 -17.42
CA ARG A 74 -11.34 -6.33 -18.79
C ARG A 74 -12.84 -6.30 -19.06
N SER A 75 -13.61 -7.14 -18.41
CA SER A 75 -15.06 -7.21 -18.60
C SER A 75 -15.86 -6.30 -17.64
N ALA A 76 -15.22 -5.58 -16.74
CA ALA A 76 -15.91 -4.67 -15.82
C ALA A 76 -16.70 -3.59 -16.58
N ALA A 77 -17.98 -3.44 -16.25
CA ALA A 77 -18.88 -2.47 -16.90
C ALA A 77 -18.56 -1.02 -16.48
N THR A 78 -18.07 -0.85 -15.26
CA THR A 78 -17.59 0.43 -14.74
C THR A 78 -16.06 0.43 -14.77
N VAL A 79 -15.52 0.86 -15.89
CA VAL A 79 -14.10 1.23 -15.93
C VAL A 79 -13.96 2.53 -15.13
N HIS A 80 -13.81 2.42 -13.83
CA HIS A 80 -13.34 3.56 -13.06
C HIS A 80 -11.92 3.87 -13.54
N VAL A 81 -11.87 4.93 -14.37
CA VAL A 81 -10.70 5.68 -14.79
C VAL A 81 -9.42 4.83 -14.75
N LYS A 82 -8.91 4.52 -15.93
CA LYS A 82 -7.50 4.16 -16.08
C LYS A 82 -6.69 5.13 -15.21
N GLN A 83 -6.33 4.71 -14.01
CA GLN A 83 -5.15 5.27 -13.41
C GLN A 83 -4.03 4.80 -14.35
N ASN A 84 -3.60 5.70 -15.23
CA ASN A 84 -2.42 5.56 -16.08
C ASN A 84 -1.16 5.57 -15.17
N GLY A 85 -1.17 4.79 -14.11
CA GLY A 85 -0.02 4.55 -13.28
C GLY A 85 0.73 3.34 -13.83
N SER A 86 2.01 3.50 -14.08
CA SER A 86 2.87 2.36 -14.37
C SER A 86 2.82 1.41 -13.17
N ILE A 87 3.19 0.13 -13.38
CA ILE A 87 3.35 -0.83 -12.28
C ILE A 87 4.31 -0.29 -11.20
N ARG A 88 5.20 0.60 -11.60
CA ARG A 88 6.12 1.35 -10.74
C ARG A 88 5.37 2.29 -9.80
N ASP A 89 4.40 3.06 -10.31
CA ASP A 89 3.58 3.99 -9.52
C ASP A 89 2.71 3.25 -8.50
N PHE A 90 2.26 2.05 -8.87
CA PHE A 90 1.56 1.16 -7.95
C PHE A 90 2.45 0.80 -6.74
N TYR A 91 3.66 0.27 -6.99
CA TYR A 91 4.59 -0.07 -5.90
C TYR A 91 4.95 1.12 -5.02
N ILE A 92 5.09 2.30 -5.60
CA ILE A 92 5.37 3.51 -4.83
C ILE A 92 4.18 3.91 -3.97
N LYS A 93 2.95 3.84 -4.47
CA LYS A 93 1.74 4.10 -3.66
C LYS A 93 1.63 3.14 -2.47
N GLU A 94 1.86 1.85 -2.70
CA GLU A 94 1.82 0.84 -1.65
C GLU A 94 2.92 1.10 -0.59
N ALA A 95 4.14 1.43 -1.03
CA ALA A 95 5.23 1.78 -0.11
C ALA A 95 4.89 3.01 0.74
N LEU A 96 4.33 4.06 0.13
CA LEU A 96 3.91 5.28 0.85
C LEU A 96 2.79 4.97 1.86
N SER A 97 1.80 4.17 1.48
CA SER A 97 0.73 3.73 2.37
C SER A 97 1.27 2.89 3.55
N TYR A 98 2.22 1.98 3.29
CA TYR A 98 2.88 1.20 4.33
C TYR A 98 3.65 2.08 5.31
N ILE A 99 4.41 3.06 4.80
CA ILE A 99 5.13 4.04 5.63
C ILE A 99 4.15 4.83 6.49
N GLU A 100 3.07 5.33 5.92
CA GLU A 100 2.05 6.11 6.63
C GLU A 100 1.40 5.33 7.79
N GLN A 101 1.14 4.04 7.58
CA GLN A 101 0.52 3.19 8.60
C GLN A 101 1.50 2.68 9.66
N ASN A 102 2.81 2.65 9.37
CA ASN A 102 3.79 1.99 10.21
C ASN A 102 4.98 2.86 10.65
N PHE A 103 5.02 4.15 10.31
CA PHE A 103 6.18 5.01 10.58
C PHE A 103 6.58 5.08 12.05
N GLN A 104 5.63 4.89 12.98
CA GLN A 104 5.86 4.87 14.42
C GLN A 104 6.58 3.60 14.92
N ASN A 105 6.56 2.54 14.11
CA ASN A 105 7.21 1.27 14.42
C ASN A 105 8.67 1.28 13.96
N ASP A 106 9.45 0.30 14.40
CA ASP A 106 10.85 0.12 13.96
C ASP A 106 10.91 -0.55 12.57
N ILE A 107 10.40 0.16 11.56
CA ILE A 107 10.45 -0.29 10.16
C ILE A 107 11.74 0.15 9.48
N SER A 108 12.27 -0.72 8.65
CA SER A 108 13.43 -0.53 7.78
C SER A 108 13.05 -0.43 6.30
N VAL A 109 14.00 -0.05 5.45
CA VAL A 109 13.83 -0.09 3.98
C VAL A 109 13.64 -1.51 3.49
N GLU A 110 14.22 -2.50 4.18
CA GLU A 110 14.03 -3.92 3.93
C GLU A 110 12.58 -4.34 4.12
N ASP A 111 11.95 -3.90 5.22
CA ASP A 111 10.54 -4.22 5.51
C ASP A 111 9.62 -3.61 4.47
N ILE A 112 9.86 -2.36 4.07
CA ILE A 112 9.09 -1.68 3.03
C ILE A 112 9.23 -2.40 1.69
N SER A 113 10.46 -2.78 1.31
CA SER A 113 10.69 -3.47 0.04
C SER A 113 10.09 -4.87 0.02
N ALA A 114 10.19 -5.61 1.14
CA ALA A 114 9.59 -6.93 1.31
C ALA A 114 8.06 -6.86 1.25
N PHE A 115 7.44 -5.87 1.90
CA PHE A 115 6.01 -5.62 1.79
C PHE A 115 5.57 -5.40 0.33
N CYS A 116 6.38 -4.69 -0.46
CA CYS A 116 6.12 -4.51 -1.89
C CYS A 116 6.44 -5.75 -2.75
N GLY A 117 6.95 -6.84 -2.17
CA GLY A 117 7.39 -8.03 -2.93
C GLY A 117 8.61 -7.76 -3.84
N LEU A 118 9.44 -6.77 -3.50
CA LEU A 118 10.58 -6.32 -4.30
C LEU A 118 11.90 -6.54 -3.56
N ASN A 119 12.97 -6.79 -4.31
CA ASN A 119 14.29 -6.71 -3.69
C ASN A 119 14.66 -5.26 -3.39
N ARG A 120 15.43 -5.05 -2.32
CA ARG A 120 15.84 -3.73 -1.81
C ARG A 120 16.47 -2.81 -2.86
N SER A 121 17.35 -3.35 -3.70
CA SER A 121 18.07 -2.54 -4.69
C SER A 121 17.14 -2.01 -5.78
N TYR A 122 16.27 -2.87 -6.32
CA TYR A 122 15.29 -2.46 -7.32
C TYR A 122 14.27 -1.49 -6.73
N PHE A 123 13.75 -1.79 -5.53
CA PHE A 123 12.86 -0.89 -4.81
C PHE A 123 13.48 0.50 -4.59
N GLY A 124 14.71 0.55 -4.06
CA GLY A 124 15.44 1.80 -3.83
C GLY A 124 15.57 2.64 -5.11
N LYS A 125 15.86 1.98 -6.24
CA LYS A 125 15.97 2.64 -7.54
C LYS A 125 14.64 3.24 -7.99
N ILE A 126 13.57 2.44 -8.05
CA ILE A 126 12.25 2.94 -8.53
C ILE A 126 11.67 3.99 -7.60
N PHE A 127 11.90 3.89 -6.29
CA PHE A 127 11.47 4.87 -5.31
C PHE A 127 12.20 6.20 -5.52
N HIS A 128 13.53 6.16 -5.65
CA HIS A 128 14.33 7.35 -5.93
C HIS A 128 13.95 8.01 -7.27
N ASP A 129 13.78 7.22 -8.33
CA ASP A 129 13.40 7.72 -9.65
C ASP A 129 12.03 8.41 -9.65
N THR A 130 11.11 7.97 -8.77
CA THR A 130 9.73 8.51 -8.72
C THR A 130 9.59 9.64 -7.71
N ILE A 131 10.21 9.52 -6.53
CA ILE A 131 10.04 10.47 -5.40
C ILE A 131 11.18 11.50 -5.34
N GLY A 132 12.31 11.25 -6.03
CA GLY A 132 13.50 12.12 -6.01
C GLY A 132 14.36 11.99 -4.75
N ARG A 133 14.06 11.03 -3.86
CA ARG A 133 14.78 10.75 -2.61
C ARG A 133 14.88 9.25 -2.38
N SER A 134 15.86 8.82 -1.60
CA SER A 134 15.90 7.42 -1.16
C SER A 134 14.74 7.10 -0.21
N PRO A 135 14.30 5.82 -0.12
CA PRO A 135 13.27 5.40 0.84
C PRO A 135 13.62 5.75 2.29
N GLN A 136 14.90 5.63 2.67
CA GLN A 136 15.39 5.96 4.01
C GLN A 136 15.25 7.46 4.31
N GLU A 137 15.67 8.33 3.40
CA GLU A 137 15.54 9.78 3.54
C GLU A 137 14.07 10.19 3.62
N PHE A 138 13.21 9.56 2.83
CA PHE A 138 11.78 9.79 2.86
C PHE A 138 11.19 9.41 4.22
N LEU A 139 11.46 8.21 4.74
CA LEU A 139 10.98 7.74 6.04
C LEU A 139 11.42 8.67 7.18
N ILE A 140 12.70 9.08 7.19
CA ILE A 140 13.23 10.04 8.18
C ILE A 140 12.47 11.36 8.08
N SER A 141 12.35 11.93 6.88
CA SER A 141 11.64 13.19 6.64
C SER A 141 10.18 13.10 7.08
N TYR A 142 9.48 12.01 6.74
CA TYR A 142 8.10 11.77 7.14
C TYR A 142 7.92 11.74 8.66
N ARG A 143 8.77 10.98 9.38
CA ARG A 143 8.79 10.92 10.84
C ARG A 143 9.03 12.30 11.46
N MET A 144 9.96 13.08 10.92
CA MET A 144 10.26 14.43 11.43
C MET A 144 9.11 15.41 11.15
N THR A 145 8.40 15.29 10.04
CA THR A 145 7.19 16.06 9.77
C THR A 145 6.10 15.76 10.81
N LYS A 146 5.87 14.48 11.11
CA LYS A 146 4.92 14.08 12.16
C LYS A 146 5.34 14.55 13.55
N ALA A 147 6.64 14.52 13.84
CA ALA A 147 7.17 15.09 15.09
C ALA A 147 6.93 16.60 15.19
N ALA A 148 7.13 17.34 14.11
CA ALA A 148 6.89 18.79 14.07
C ALA A 148 5.40 19.12 14.30
N GLU A 149 4.47 18.33 13.71
CA GLU A 149 3.03 18.43 13.98
C GLU A 149 2.74 18.25 15.48
N LEU A 150 3.26 17.17 16.11
CA LEU A 150 3.07 16.91 17.54
C LEU A 150 3.70 17.97 18.43
N LEU A 151 4.89 18.47 18.10
CA LEU A 151 5.55 19.57 18.83
C LEU A 151 4.70 20.83 18.85
N LYS A 152 3.96 21.09 17.77
CA LYS A 152 3.14 22.27 17.57
C LYS A 152 1.84 22.25 18.38
N ILE A 153 1.18 21.09 18.43
CA ILE A 153 -0.19 20.95 18.94
C ILE A 153 -0.28 20.25 20.31
N THR A 154 0.83 19.71 20.85
CA THR A 154 0.80 18.96 22.11
C THR A 154 1.80 19.51 23.12
N SER A 155 1.58 19.11 24.39
CA SER A 155 2.52 19.35 25.49
C SER A 155 3.37 18.13 25.85
N LEU A 156 3.37 17.08 25.01
CA LEU A 156 4.16 15.88 25.21
C LEU A 156 5.65 16.21 25.37
N SER A 157 6.38 15.41 26.15
CA SER A 157 7.82 15.59 26.29
C SER A 157 8.54 15.33 24.95
N ILE A 158 9.75 15.84 24.79
CA ILE A 158 10.56 15.60 23.59
C ILE A 158 10.84 14.09 23.42
N ALA A 159 11.01 13.37 24.54
CA ALA A 159 11.20 11.92 24.53
C ALA A 159 9.93 11.17 24.05
N ASP A 160 8.76 11.57 24.56
CA ASP A 160 7.48 10.94 24.17
C ASP A 160 7.18 11.17 22.69
N ILE A 161 7.46 12.36 22.18
CA ILE A 161 7.32 12.65 20.74
C ILE A 161 8.31 11.80 19.92
N GLY A 162 9.56 11.67 20.37
CA GLY A 162 10.51 10.76 19.73
C GLY A 162 9.96 9.34 19.64
N ASN A 163 9.47 8.80 20.75
CA ASN A 163 8.84 7.46 20.78
C ASN A 163 7.64 7.36 19.82
N ALA A 164 6.76 8.35 19.84
CA ALA A 164 5.55 8.36 19.00
C ALA A 164 5.85 8.38 17.50
N VAL A 165 7.05 8.79 17.08
CA VAL A 165 7.46 8.81 15.68
C VAL A 165 8.54 7.78 15.32
N GLY A 166 8.70 6.73 16.16
CA GLY A 166 9.61 5.62 15.89
C GLY A 166 11.09 5.90 16.22
N TYR A 167 11.35 6.80 17.16
CA TYR A 167 12.69 7.08 17.71
C TYR A 167 12.73 6.87 19.23
N PRO A 168 12.97 5.65 19.71
CA PRO A 168 13.00 5.37 21.16
C PRO A 168 14.17 6.06 21.88
N ASN A 169 15.22 6.42 21.14
CA ASN A 169 16.36 7.15 21.69
C ASN A 169 16.22 8.65 21.41
N GLN A 170 15.99 9.44 22.47
CA GLN A 170 15.80 10.90 22.38
C GLN A 170 16.99 11.64 21.73
N LEU A 171 18.22 11.16 21.91
CA LEU A 171 19.41 11.79 21.33
C LEU A 171 19.42 11.59 19.80
N HIS A 172 19.11 10.38 19.34
CA HIS A 172 18.98 10.08 17.91
C HIS A 172 17.83 10.88 17.30
N PHE A 173 16.68 10.95 17.97
CA PHE A 173 15.56 11.79 17.55
C PHE A 173 15.98 13.26 17.38
N SER A 174 16.60 13.84 18.41
CA SER A 174 16.98 15.27 18.40
C SER A 174 18.00 15.59 17.29
N ARG A 175 18.92 14.66 17.00
CA ARG A 175 19.87 14.79 15.89
C ARG A 175 19.16 14.70 14.53
N ALA A 176 18.30 13.72 14.33
CA ALA A 176 17.53 13.56 13.09
C ALA A 176 16.64 14.79 12.84
N PHE A 177 15.96 15.27 13.86
CA PHE A 177 15.12 16.46 13.77
C PHE A 177 15.94 17.71 13.40
N LYS A 178 17.09 17.92 14.07
CA LYS A 178 17.97 19.05 13.75
C LYS A 178 18.52 18.98 12.32
N ASN A 179 18.82 17.77 11.82
CA ASN A 179 19.28 17.60 10.45
C ASN A 179 18.20 17.99 9.41
N VAL A 180 16.92 17.77 9.72
CA VAL A 180 15.80 18.08 8.81
C VAL A 180 15.34 19.54 8.94
N TYR A 181 15.25 20.06 10.16
CA TYR A 181 14.68 21.39 10.44
C TYR A 181 15.72 22.47 10.76
N GLY A 182 17.01 22.14 10.84
CA GLY A 182 18.10 23.09 11.14
C GLY A 182 18.23 23.43 12.62
N MET A 183 17.24 23.12 13.46
CA MET A 183 17.20 23.46 14.89
C MET A 183 16.72 22.30 15.77
N SER A 184 16.96 22.40 17.08
CA SER A 184 16.52 21.35 18.01
C SER A 184 14.98 21.29 18.13
N PRO A 185 14.40 20.10 18.47
CA PRO A 185 12.96 19.98 18.71
C PRO A 185 12.44 20.98 19.76
N ARG A 186 13.24 21.26 20.78
CA ARG A 186 12.87 22.20 21.84
C ARG A 186 12.75 23.63 21.31
N ASN A 187 13.75 24.10 20.57
CA ASN A 187 13.74 25.44 19.98
C ASN A 187 12.60 25.58 18.98
N TRP A 188 12.43 24.57 18.14
CA TRP A 188 11.35 24.53 17.15
C TRP A 188 9.96 24.65 17.80
N ARG A 189 9.73 23.93 18.93
CA ARG A 189 8.50 24.07 19.73
C ARG A 189 8.30 25.49 20.23
N THR A 190 9.35 26.12 20.81
CA THR A 190 9.26 27.47 21.33
C THR A 190 8.84 28.48 20.26
N GLU A 191 9.31 28.30 19.01
CA GLU A 191 9.03 29.20 17.92
C GLU A 191 7.67 28.94 17.22
N ASN A 192 7.15 27.71 17.29
CA ASN A 192 6.02 27.28 16.46
C ASN A 192 4.81 26.79 17.28
N LYS A 193 4.84 26.76 18.60
CA LYS A 193 3.74 26.27 19.43
C LYS A 193 2.51 27.16 19.24
N ILE A 194 1.36 26.53 18.94
CA ILE A 194 0.07 27.21 18.95
C ILE A 194 -0.41 27.26 20.40
N GLU A 195 -0.65 28.46 20.94
CA GLU A 195 -1.39 28.63 22.18
C GLU A 195 -2.87 28.33 21.86
N LEU A 196 -3.36 27.22 22.46
CA LEU A 196 -4.77 26.82 22.39
C LEU A 196 -5.52 27.46 23.54
#